data_50553f4ccbfb36225d8d4c2475efb517
#
_entry.id   50553f4ccbfb36225d8d4c2475efb517
#
_cell.length_a   1.000
_cell.length_b   1.000
_cell.length_c   1.000
_cell.angle_alpha   90.00
_cell.angle_beta   90.00
_cell.angle_gamma   90.00
#
_symmetry.space_group_name_H-M   'P 1'
#
loop_
_entity.id
_entity.type
_entity.pdbx_description
1 polymer ?
#
loop_
_entity_poly.entity_id
_entity_poly.type
_entity_poly.pdbx_seq_one_letter_code
_entity_poly.pdbx_strand_id
1 'polypeptide(L)'
;STDEKFYGEENISKDYDLTTDDVKIIKEVQEDFPLIPNPYSYLAERAGVKTQDLLDCLVNLNKHGVMRRVAAILHHRKAGFKANAMGVWKVPIDKIEEIAPVMSSLKSVSHCYRRPTYPDWPYSLFTMIHGKTAKDCESIIKSLSDMSGIKEYDSLYSSKEYKKTRLKYFSTEQDVWEDIHIKEVDDVISSNN
;
A
#
# COMPACT_ATOMS: atom_id res chain seq x y z
N SER A 1 -0.76 -25.55 6.99
CA SER A 1 -1.39 -24.24 7.14
C SER A 1 -0.36 -23.33 7.77
N THR A 2 0.39 -22.66 6.94
CA THR A 2 1.40 -21.67 7.31
C THR A 2 0.83 -20.29 7.03
N ASP A 3 0.08 -19.77 8.00
CA ASP A 3 -0.22 -18.33 8.06
C ASP A 3 1.03 -17.63 8.60
N GLU A 4 1.99 -17.40 7.73
CA GLU A 4 3.13 -16.57 8.05
C GLU A 4 2.64 -15.12 8.18
N LYS A 5 2.98 -14.53 9.32
CA LYS A 5 2.84 -13.10 9.61
C LYS A 5 3.70 -12.29 8.63
N PHE A 6 3.12 -11.88 7.51
CA PHE A 6 3.81 -11.11 6.47
C PHE A 6 3.91 -9.60 6.72
N TYR A 7 3.53 -9.12 7.89
CA TYR A 7 3.53 -7.68 8.23
C TYR A 7 4.08 -7.42 9.63
N GLY A 8 5.33 -7.85 9.88
CA GLY A 8 6.08 -7.38 11.05
C GLY A 8 6.86 -6.12 10.68
N GLU A 9 6.76 -5.09 11.48
CA GLU A 9 7.59 -3.88 11.43
C GLU A 9 9.09 -4.19 11.70
N GLU A 10 9.43 -5.45 11.92
CA GLU A 10 10.72 -5.91 12.47
C GLU A 10 11.84 -6.06 11.44
N ASN A 11 11.60 -5.85 10.14
CA ASN A 11 12.60 -6.11 9.08
C ASN A 11 12.97 -4.91 8.21
N ILE A 12 12.66 -3.69 8.61
CA ILE A 12 13.19 -2.52 7.93
C ILE A 12 14.53 -2.20 8.57
N SER A 13 15.62 -2.62 7.93
CA SER A 13 16.95 -2.13 8.29
C SER A 13 16.98 -0.63 8.03
N LYS A 14 17.09 0.16 9.10
CA LYS A 14 17.15 1.63 9.02
C LYS A 14 18.45 2.14 8.36
N ASP A 15 19.38 1.25 8.06
CA ASP A 15 20.77 1.59 7.64
C ASP A 15 21.16 0.93 6.31
N TYR A 16 20.21 0.77 5.36
CA TYR A 16 20.57 0.29 4.04
C TYR A 16 20.73 1.48 3.07
N ASP A 17 21.97 1.82 2.79
CA ASP A 17 22.31 2.85 1.80
C ASP A 17 22.24 2.27 0.38
N LEU A 18 21.37 2.83 -0.44
CA LEU A 18 21.21 2.44 -1.83
C LEU A 18 22.42 2.89 -2.66
N THR A 19 23.00 1.95 -3.38
CA THR A 19 24.03 2.26 -4.38
C THR A 19 23.42 2.84 -5.66
N THR A 20 24.25 3.44 -6.50
CA THR A 20 23.81 3.92 -7.82
C THR A 20 23.23 2.81 -8.69
N ASP A 21 23.75 1.60 -8.61
CA ASP A 21 23.25 0.46 -9.38
C ASP A 21 21.95 -0.10 -8.79
N ASP A 22 21.77 -0.07 -7.44
CA ASP A 22 20.47 -0.38 -6.83
C ASP A 22 19.38 0.55 -7.35
N VAL A 23 19.66 1.86 -7.44
CA VAL A 23 18.70 2.85 -7.97
C VAL A 23 18.35 2.57 -9.43
N LYS A 24 19.33 2.24 -10.28
CA LYS A 24 19.06 1.86 -11.69
C LYS A 24 18.20 0.61 -11.77
N ILE A 25 18.50 -0.41 -10.98
CA ILE A 25 17.73 -1.66 -10.92
C ILE A 25 16.31 -1.39 -10.44
N ILE A 26 16.12 -0.61 -9.37
CA ILE A 26 14.80 -0.25 -8.84
C ILE A 26 13.96 0.46 -9.92
N LYS A 27 14.55 1.41 -10.66
CA LYS A 27 13.87 2.10 -11.76
C LYS A 27 13.30 1.14 -12.80
N GLU A 28 14.02 0.07 -13.14
CA GLU A 28 13.58 -0.89 -14.12
C GLU A 28 12.58 -1.93 -13.58
N VAL A 29 12.82 -2.45 -12.37
CA VAL A 29 11.96 -3.52 -11.81
C VAL A 29 10.64 -3.01 -11.24
N GLN A 30 10.50 -1.71 -11.00
CA GLN A 30 9.22 -1.12 -10.61
C GLN A 30 8.24 -0.95 -11.77
N GLU A 31 8.70 -1.03 -13.02
CA GLU A 31 7.85 -0.98 -14.21
C GLU A 31 7.02 -2.27 -14.39
N ASP A 32 6.22 -2.32 -15.45
CA ASP A 32 5.48 -3.54 -15.77
C ASP A 32 6.45 -4.67 -16.12
N PHE A 33 6.33 -5.79 -15.40
CA PHE A 33 7.22 -6.92 -15.58
C PHE A 33 7.02 -7.53 -16.98
N PRO A 34 8.07 -7.67 -17.80
CA PRO A 34 7.93 -8.14 -19.19
C PRO A 34 7.56 -9.62 -19.22
N LEU A 35 6.54 -9.97 -20.04
CA LEU A 35 6.10 -11.34 -20.23
C LEU A 35 6.88 -12.01 -21.37
N ILE A 36 8.18 -12.20 -21.15
CA ILE A 36 9.13 -12.82 -22.10
C ILE A 36 9.90 -13.96 -21.42
N PRO A 37 10.55 -14.88 -22.16
CA PRO A 37 11.23 -16.05 -21.58
C PRO A 37 12.31 -15.74 -20.54
N ASN A 38 13.08 -14.66 -20.73
CA ASN A 38 14.17 -14.27 -19.83
C ASN A 38 14.00 -12.82 -19.31
N PRO A 39 12.99 -12.56 -18.48
CA PRO A 39 12.65 -11.20 -18.10
C PRO A 39 13.76 -10.50 -17.30
N TYR A 40 14.46 -11.21 -16.44
CA TYR A 40 15.53 -10.61 -15.63
C TYR A 40 16.75 -10.21 -16.46
N SER A 41 17.09 -10.96 -17.52
CA SER A 41 18.17 -10.58 -18.43
C SER A 41 17.83 -9.30 -19.19
N TYR A 42 16.58 -9.17 -19.63
CA TYR A 42 16.08 -7.97 -20.28
C TYR A 42 16.12 -6.74 -19.36
N LEU A 43 15.68 -6.90 -18.09
CA LEU A 43 15.70 -5.81 -17.10
C LEU A 43 17.13 -5.41 -16.73
N ALA A 44 18.04 -6.39 -16.63
CA ALA A 44 19.46 -6.13 -16.36
C ALA A 44 20.14 -5.36 -17.49
N GLU A 45 19.86 -5.71 -18.75
CA GLU A 45 20.35 -4.97 -19.91
C GLU A 45 19.88 -3.50 -19.88
N ARG A 46 18.62 -3.26 -19.58
CA ARG A 46 18.04 -1.91 -19.45
C ARG A 46 18.65 -1.10 -18.30
N ALA A 47 18.90 -1.76 -17.17
CA ALA A 47 19.58 -1.15 -16.03
C ALA A 47 21.10 -0.93 -16.26
N GLY A 48 21.67 -1.52 -17.33
CA GLY A 48 23.10 -1.45 -17.64
C GLY A 48 23.97 -2.27 -16.68
N VAL A 49 23.43 -3.38 -16.14
CA VAL A 49 24.12 -4.28 -15.21
C VAL A 49 24.10 -5.73 -15.72
N LYS A 50 24.88 -6.62 -15.11
CA LYS A 50 24.79 -8.06 -15.41
C LYS A 50 23.52 -8.65 -14.75
N THR A 51 23.00 -9.72 -15.36
CA THR A 51 21.80 -10.42 -14.83
C THR A 51 22.02 -10.91 -13.40
N GLN A 52 23.21 -11.42 -13.09
CA GLN A 52 23.53 -11.89 -11.73
C GLN A 52 23.53 -10.74 -10.74
N ASP A 53 24.11 -9.60 -11.09
CA ASP A 53 24.16 -8.42 -10.22
C ASP A 53 22.73 -7.90 -9.92
N LEU A 54 21.84 -7.92 -10.92
CA LEU A 54 20.42 -7.60 -10.71
C LEU A 54 19.76 -8.57 -9.74
N LEU A 55 19.96 -9.88 -9.89
CA LEU A 55 19.35 -10.89 -9.01
C LEU A 55 19.88 -10.76 -7.59
N ASP A 56 21.18 -10.56 -7.41
CA ASP A 56 21.81 -10.38 -6.10
C ASP A 56 21.31 -9.10 -5.41
N CYS A 57 21.14 -8.01 -6.17
CA CYS A 57 20.53 -6.78 -5.69
C CYS A 57 19.10 -7.02 -5.19
N LEU A 58 18.22 -7.70 -5.97
CA LEU A 58 16.84 -7.98 -5.55
C LEU A 58 16.78 -8.81 -4.28
N VAL A 59 17.63 -9.83 -4.15
CA VAL A 59 17.75 -10.64 -2.92
C VAL A 59 18.18 -9.77 -1.74
N ASN A 60 19.15 -8.88 -1.95
CA ASN A 60 19.65 -8.00 -0.93
C ASN A 60 18.61 -6.96 -0.49
N LEU A 61 17.93 -6.30 -1.43
CA LEU A 61 16.84 -5.37 -1.14
C LEU A 61 15.69 -6.04 -0.37
N ASN A 62 15.37 -7.30 -0.70
CA ASN A 62 14.37 -8.07 0.03
C ASN A 62 14.83 -8.41 1.45
N LYS A 63 16.08 -8.87 1.62
CA LYS A 63 16.66 -9.20 2.91
C LYS A 63 16.68 -8.02 3.88
N HIS A 64 16.91 -6.80 3.37
CA HIS A 64 16.94 -5.57 4.17
C HIS A 64 15.56 -4.87 4.28
N GLY A 65 14.49 -5.48 3.77
CA GLY A 65 13.13 -4.94 3.87
C GLY A 65 12.85 -3.72 2.97
N VAL A 66 13.81 -3.31 2.14
CA VAL A 66 13.62 -2.24 1.14
C VAL A 66 12.60 -2.68 0.08
N MET A 67 12.73 -3.91 -0.41
CA MET A 67 11.75 -4.56 -1.27
C MET A 67 10.99 -5.63 -0.50
N ARG A 68 9.69 -5.48 -0.33
CA ARG A 68 8.87 -6.44 0.41
C ARG A 68 8.57 -7.71 -0.39
N ARG A 69 8.20 -7.56 -1.65
CA ARG A 69 7.88 -8.69 -2.54
C ARG A 69 7.75 -8.25 -4.00
N VAL A 70 7.91 -9.19 -4.91
CA VAL A 70 7.44 -9.10 -6.29
C VAL A 70 6.13 -9.87 -6.40
N ALA A 71 5.06 -9.24 -6.87
CA ALA A 71 3.75 -9.89 -6.99
C ALA A 71 2.95 -9.33 -8.17
N ALA A 72 2.23 -10.20 -8.84
CA ALA A 72 1.24 -9.79 -9.82
C ALA A 72 0.04 -9.16 -9.13
N ILE A 73 -0.33 -7.95 -9.56
CA ILE A 73 -1.53 -7.28 -9.07
C ILE A 73 -2.68 -7.57 -10.03
N LEU A 74 -3.66 -8.33 -9.56
CA LEU A 74 -4.85 -8.61 -10.35
C LEU A 74 -5.78 -7.38 -10.39
N HIS A 75 -6.27 -7.06 -11.57
CA HIS A 75 -7.38 -6.12 -11.72
C HIS A 75 -8.65 -6.74 -11.13
N HIS A 76 -8.95 -6.45 -9.87
CA HIS A 76 -10.07 -7.05 -9.13
C HIS A 76 -11.42 -6.90 -9.84
N ARG A 77 -11.67 -5.80 -10.56
CA ARG A 77 -12.89 -5.63 -11.38
C ARG A 77 -12.99 -6.66 -12.51
N LYS A 78 -11.86 -7.04 -13.14
CA LYS A 78 -11.80 -8.10 -14.16
C LYS A 78 -11.90 -9.49 -13.53
N ALA A 79 -11.49 -9.64 -12.26
CA ALA A 79 -11.58 -10.88 -11.49
C ALA A 79 -12.96 -11.12 -10.85
N GLY A 80 -13.96 -10.27 -11.15
CA GLY A 80 -15.36 -10.45 -10.70
C GLY A 80 -15.74 -9.70 -9.43
N PHE A 81 -14.80 -9.02 -8.74
CA PHE A 81 -15.11 -8.14 -7.62
C PHE A 81 -15.47 -6.75 -8.15
N LYS A 82 -16.77 -6.49 -8.27
CA LYS A 82 -17.29 -5.26 -8.91
C LYS A 82 -17.63 -4.16 -7.90
N ALA A 83 -17.74 -4.49 -6.61
CA ALA A 83 -18.08 -3.56 -5.55
C ALA A 83 -17.00 -3.48 -4.49
N ASN A 84 -16.63 -2.26 -4.13
CA ASN A 84 -15.77 -1.96 -3.01
C ASN A 84 -16.47 -0.95 -2.11
N ALA A 85 -16.46 -1.22 -0.82
CA ALA A 85 -16.98 -0.31 0.18
C ALA A 85 -15.88 -0.03 1.23
N MET A 86 -15.81 1.19 1.69
CA MET A 86 -15.06 1.53 2.89
C MET A 86 -16.04 1.62 4.06
N GLY A 87 -15.99 0.62 4.94
CA GLY A 87 -16.67 0.69 6.23
C GLY A 87 -15.91 1.63 7.15
N VAL A 88 -16.60 2.62 7.73
CA VAL A 88 -16.04 3.56 8.68
C VAL A 88 -16.75 3.38 10.04
N TRP A 89 -15.97 3.24 11.12
CA TRP A 89 -16.43 2.75 12.40
C TRP A 89 -16.06 3.72 13.51
N LYS A 90 -17.04 4.08 14.32
CA LYS A 90 -16.81 4.88 15.54
C LYS A 90 -16.43 3.93 16.67
N VAL A 91 -15.16 3.61 16.76
CA VAL A 91 -14.61 2.74 17.81
C VAL A 91 -13.97 3.60 18.89
N PRO A 92 -14.29 3.39 20.19
CA PRO A 92 -13.56 4.04 21.28
C PRO A 92 -12.06 3.77 21.19
N ILE A 93 -11.24 4.79 21.47
CA ILE A 93 -9.78 4.72 21.28
C ILE A 93 -9.15 3.59 22.08
N ASP A 94 -9.62 3.36 23.29
CA ASP A 94 -9.19 2.32 24.22
C ASP A 94 -9.58 0.90 23.78
N LYS A 95 -10.52 0.76 22.82
CA LYS A 95 -10.98 -0.53 22.29
C LYS A 95 -10.44 -0.86 20.90
N ILE A 96 -9.67 0.02 20.28
CA ILE A 96 -9.19 -0.18 18.89
C ILE A 96 -8.35 -1.44 18.78
N GLU A 97 -7.43 -1.70 19.72
CA GLU A 97 -6.53 -2.86 19.70
C GLU A 97 -7.29 -4.19 19.87
N GLU A 98 -8.43 -4.17 20.55
CA GLU A 98 -9.31 -5.34 20.67
C GLU A 98 -10.17 -5.53 19.41
N ILE A 99 -10.71 -4.46 18.85
CA ILE A 99 -11.69 -4.48 17.76
C ILE A 99 -11.02 -4.66 16.38
N ALA A 100 -9.85 -4.08 16.15
CA ALA A 100 -9.20 -4.12 14.84
C ALA A 100 -8.87 -5.55 14.34
N PRO A 101 -8.41 -6.51 15.18
CA PRO A 101 -8.27 -7.91 14.79
C PRO A 101 -9.60 -8.55 14.37
N VAL A 102 -10.70 -8.26 15.05
CA VAL A 102 -12.04 -8.75 14.68
C VAL A 102 -12.44 -8.20 13.33
N MET A 103 -12.26 -6.89 13.09
CA MET A 103 -12.58 -6.24 11.81
C MET A 103 -11.74 -6.77 10.65
N SER A 104 -10.49 -7.16 10.89
CA SER A 104 -9.58 -7.69 9.86
C SER A 104 -9.69 -9.20 9.65
N SER A 105 -10.48 -9.92 10.43
CA SER A 105 -10.57 -11.39 10.40
C SER A 105 -11.24 -11.94 9.13
N LEU A 106 -12.11 -11.19 8.48
CA LEU A 106 -12.82 -11.64 7.29
C LEU A 106 -11.95 -11.50 6.04
N LYS A 107 -11.87 -12.56 5.22
CA LYS A 107 -11.13 -12.55 3.94
C LYS A 107 -11.59 -11.48 2.94
N SER A 108 -12.82 -11.01 3.06
CA SER A 108 -13.38 -9.92 2.26
C SER A 108 -12.90 -8.53 2.69
N VAL A 109 -12.20 -8.41 3.81
CA VAL A 109 -11.56 -7.20 4.27
C VAL A 109 -10.08 -7.25 3.90
N SER A 110 -9.65 -6.37 2.99
CA SER A 110 -8.27 -6.32 2.52
C SER A 110 -7.38 -5.39 3.34
N HIS A 111 -7.97 -4.38 3.98
CA HIS A 111 -7.26 -3.40 4.79
C HIS A 111 -8.12 -3.00 5.97
N CYS A 112 -7.45 -2.81 7.11
CA CYS A 112 -8.04 -2.26 8.32
C CYS A 112 -7.01 -1.31 8.94
N TYR A 113 -7.38 -0.02 9.10
CA TYR A 113 -6.45 0.96 9.67
C TYR A 113 -7.15 1.98 10.55
N ARG A 114 -6.43 2.46 11.54
CA ARG A 114 -6.80 3.56 12.40
C ARG A 114 -6.56 4.90 11.72
N ARG A 115 -7.45 5.88 11.97
CA ARG A 115 -7.28 7.25 11.52
C ARG A 115 -7.61 8.23 12.65
N PRO A 116 -7.07 9.45 12.60
CA PRO A 116 -7.48 10.51 13.53
C PRO A 116 -8.98 10.81 13.38
N THR A 117 -9.60 11.19 14.50
CA THR A 117 -11.00 11.62 14.53
C THR A 117 -11.07 13.15 14.62
N TYR A 118 -12.18 13.72 14.13
CA TYR A 118 -12.46 15.15 14.17
C TYR A 118 -13.89 15.36 14.71
N PRO A 119 -14.25 16.58 15.17
CA PRO A 119 -15.57 16.84 15.73
C PRO A 119 -16.74 16.49 14.80
N ASP A 120 -16.55 16.71 13.50
CA ASP A 120 -17.50 16.43 12.42
C ASP A 120 -17.26 15.06 11.75
N TRP A 121 -16.20 14.32 12.15
CA TRP A 121 -15.83 13.02 11.61
C TRP A 121 -15.34 12.06 12.72
N PRO A 122 -16.27 11.39 13.42
CA PRO A 122 -15.94 10.63 14.62
C PRO A 122 -15.42 9.20 14.37
N TYR A 123 -15.23 8.81 13.13
CA TYR A 123 -14.82 7.45 12.79
C TYR A 123 -13.31 7.27 12.95
N SER A 124 -12.93 6.31 13.78
CA SER A 124 -11.54 6.04 14.17
C SER A 124 -10.94 4.81 13.49
N LEU A 125 -11.77 3.88 13.01
CA LEU A 125 -11.34 2.66 12.33
C LEU A 125 -11.97 2.56 10.96
N PHE A 126 -11.21 2.07 9.97
CA PHE A 126 -11.59 2.00 8.56
C PHE A 126 -11.31 0.61 8.01
N THR A 127 -12.26 0.02 7.28
CA THR A 127 -12.10 -1.29 6.64
C THR A 127 -12.39 -1.19 5.15
N MET A 128 -11.47 -1.67 4.31
CA MET A 128 -11.71 -1.80 2.87
C MET A 128 -12.31 -3.17 2.58
N ILE A 129 -13.53 -3.19 2.10
CA ILE A 129 -14.36 -4.38 1.90
C ILE A 129 -14.55 -4.61 0.41
N HIS A 130 -14.42 -5.87 -0.02
CA HIS A 130 -14.60 -6.29 -1.40
C HIS A 130 -15.78 -7.27 -1.51
N GLY A 131 -16.71 -6.96 -2.42
CA GLY A 131 -17.88 -7.79 -2.72
C GLY A 131 -18.10 -7.92 -4.23
N LYS A 132 -18.92 -8.87 -4.63
CA LYS A 132 -19.37 -8.99 -6.02
C LYS A 132 -20.37 -7.88 -6.35
N THR A 133 -21.19 -7.51 -5.37
CA THR A 133 -22.25 -6.48 -5.46
C THR A 133 -22.17 -5.54 -4.24
N ALA A 134 -22.80 -4.38 -4.32
CA ALA A 134 -22.95 -3.48 -3.20
C ALA A 134 -23.68 -4.17 -2.02
N LYS A 135 -24.70 -4.97 -2.31
CA LYS A 135 -25.43 -5.75 -1.30
C LYS A 135 -24.53 -6.74 -0.55
N ASP A 136 -23.53 -7.35 -1.22
CA ASP A 136 -22.57 -8.20 -0.55
C ASP A 136 -21.72 -7.38 0.43
N CYS A 137 -21.26 -6.19 0.02
CA CYS A 137 -20.52 -5.29 0.89
C CYS A 137 -21.33 -4.88 2.12
N GLU A 138 -22.62 -4.54 1.95
CA GLU A 138 -23.53 -4.22 3.07
C GLU A 138 -23.69 -5.41 4.04
N SER A 139 -23.84 -6.62 3.50
CA SER A 139 -23.93 -7.84 4.31
C SER A 139 -22.67 -8.09 5.12
N ILE A 140 -21.49 -7.84 4.54
CA ILE A 140 -20.20 -7.96 5.21
C ILE A 140 -20.08 -6.90 6.30
N ILE A 141 -20.44 -5.64 6.03
CA ILE A 141 -20.44 -4.54 7.01
C ILE A 141 -21.33 -4.89 8.20
N LYS A 142 -22.54 -5.39 7.92
CA LYS A 142 -23.45 -5.84 8.99
C LYS A 142 -22.83 -6.97 9.83
N SER A 143 -22.21 -7.96 9.19
CA SER A 143 -21.53 -9.04 9.90
C SER A 143 -20.41 -8.52 10.79
N LEU A 144 -19.60 -7.56 10.30
CA LEU A 144 -18.55 -6.92 11.09
C LEU A 144 -19.12 -6.14 12.27
N SER A 145 -20.23 -5.42 12.09
CA SER A 145 -20.95 -4.75 13.19
C SER A 145 -21.44 -5.73 14.26
N ASP A 146 -21.97 -6.87 13.83
CA ASP A 146 -22.47 -7.89 14.77
C ASP A 146 -21.33 -8.60 15.51
N MET A 147 -20.22 -8.91 14.83
CA MET A 147 -19.05 -9.56 15.42
C MET A 147 -18.30 -8.66 16.41
N SER A 148 -18.16 -7.37 16.08
CA SER A 148 -17.42 -6.40 16.89
C SER A 148 -18.26 -5.72 17.96
N GLY A 149 -19.59 -5.79 17.85
CA GLY A 149 -20.51 -5.05 18.71
C GLY A 149 -20.60 -3.55 18.40
N ILE A 150 -19.85 -3.04 17.42
CA ILE A 150 -19.87 -1.61 17.03
C ILE A 150 -21.11 -1.34 16.19
N LYS A 151 -21.99 -0.47 16.68
CA LYS A 151 -23.26 -0.12 16.02
C LYS A 151 -23.25 1.24 15.33
N GLU A 152 -22.29 2.12 15.69
CA GLU A 152 -22.11 3.42 15.03
C GLU A 152 -21.07 3.26 13.90
N TYR A 153 -21.56 3.14 12.67
CA TYR A 153 -20.74 3.01 11.47
C TYR A 153 -21.47 3.60 10.26
N ASP A 154 -20.69 3.83 9.21
CA ASP A 154 -21.23 4.21 7.88
C ASP A 154 -20.46 3.47 6.79
N SER A 155 -20.96 3.55 5.55
CA SER A 155 -20.36 2.92 4.38
C SER A 155 -20.15 3.93 3.26
N LEU A 156 -18.91 4.02 2.77
CA LEU A 156 -18.52 4.91 1.69
C LEU A 156 -18.26 4.10 0.42
N TYR A 157 -18.87 4.54 -0.68
CA TYR A 157 -18.68 3.92 -1.99
C TYR A 157 -18.01 4.90 -2.96
N SER A 158 -17.01 4.41 -3.70
CA SER A 158 -16.39 5.20 -4.75
C SER A 158 -17.34 5.30 -5.95
N SER A 159 -17.80 6.50 -6.25
CA SER A 159 -18.65 6.78 -7.40
C SER A 159 -17.86 6.94 -8.70
N LYS A 160 -16.66 7.53 -8.64
CA LYS A 160 -15.79 7.80 -9.79
C LYS A 160 -14.32 7.78 -9.39
N GLU A 161 -13.49 7.11 -10.18
CA GLU A 161 -12.04 7.10 -10.06
C GLU A 161 -11.47 8.09 -11.08
N TYR A 162 -10.88 9.18 -10.60
CA TYR A 162 -10.31 10.23 -11.46
C TYR A 162 -8.85 9.93 -11.84
N LYS A 163 -8.11 9.26 -10.96
CA LYS A 163 -6.72 8.90 -11.20
C LYS A 163 -6.38 7.63 -10.41
N LYS A 164 -5.72 6.70 -11.05
CA LYS A 164 -5.13 5.52 -10.42
C LYS A 164 -3.76 5.26 -11.04
N THR A 165 -2.74 5.76 -10.38
CA THR A 165 -1.34 5.55 -10.76
C THR A 165 -0.61 4.89 -9.60
N ARG A 166 0.40 4.08 -9.89
CA ARG A 166 1.33 3.65 -8.85
C ARG A 166 2.41 4.72 -8.66
N LEU A 167 2.88 4.82 -7.44
CA LEU A 167 4.05 5.63 -7.14
C LEU A 167 5.27 5.01 -7.83
N LYS A 168 6.09 5.85 -8.46
CA LYS A 168 7.38 5.48 -9.04
C LYS A 168 8.46 6.17 -8.25
N TYR A 169 9.42 5.39 -7.77
CA TYR A 169 10.58 5.91 -7.04
C TYR A 169 11.66 6.37 -8.02
N PHE A 170 12.41 7.40 -7.64
CA PHE A 170 13.54 7.95 -8.41
C PHE A 170 13.15 8.35 -9.83
N SER A 171 11.94 8.83 -10.05
CA SER A 171 11.50 9.32 -11.35
C SER A 171 12.01 10.76 -11.57
N THR A 172 12.24 11.10 -12.83
CA THR A 172 12.65 12.49 -13.18
C THR A 172 11.60 13.52 -12.76
N GLU A 173 10.31 13.15 -12.81
CA GLU A 173 9.23 14.00 -12.34
C GLU A 173 9.29 14.25 -10.83
N GLN A 174 9.70 13.24 -10.07
CA GLN A 174 9.93 13.38 -8.62
C GLN A 174 11.13 14.30 -8.37
N ASP A 175 12.24 14.10 -9.05
CA ASP A 175 13.45 14.93 -8.91
C ASP A 175 13.12 16.41 -9.20
N VAL A 176 12.37 16.70 -10.27
CA VAL A 176 11.94 18.06 -10.61
C VAL A 176 10.99 18.63 -9.56
N TRP A 177 10.06 17.81 -9.05
CA TRP A 177 9.14 18.25 -8.01
C TRP A 177 9.87 18.58 -6.70
N GLU A 178 10.80 17.73 -6.28
CA GLU A 178 11.63 17.94 -5.09
C GLU A 178 12.48 19.20 -5.23
N ASP A 179 13.13 19.42 -6.37
CA ASP A 179 13.93 20.62 -6.66
C ASP A 179 13.14 21.93 -6.53
N ILE A 180 11.87 21.92 -6.90
CA ILE A 180 10.99 23.08 -6.80
C ILE A 180 10.54 23.29 -5.36
N HIS A 181 10.02 22.25 -4.70
CA HIS A 181 9.31 22.40 -3.42
C HIS A 181 10.25 22.38 -2.20
N ILE A 182 11.41 21.73 -2.27
CA ILE A 182 12.40 21.77 -1.20
C ILE A 182 13.01 23.15 -1.10
N LYS A 183 13.30 23.82 -2.23
CA LYS A 183 13.79 25.20 -2.24
C LYS A 183 12.78 26.19 -1.63
N GLU A 184 11.48 26.03 -1.92
CA GLU A 184 10.43 26.84 -1.30
C GLU A 184 10.38 26.69 0.23
N VAL A 185 10.58 25.46 0.75
CA VAL A 185 10.58 25.20 2.18
C VAL A 185 11.82 25.78 2.86
N ASP A 186 12.99 25.65 2.25
CA ASP A 186 14.25 26.22 2.77
C ASP A 186 14.20 27.76 2.77
N ASP A 187 13.60 28.39 1.77
CA ASP A 187 13.39 29.83 1.70
C ASP A 187 12.44 30.32 2.81
N VAL A 188 11.37 29.59 3.10
CA VAL A 188 10.44 29.91 4.20
C VAL A 188 11.10 29.75 5.56
N ILE A 189 11.90 28.72 5.78
CA ILE A 189 12.63 28.48 7.03
C ILE A 189 13.69 29.58 7.23
N SER A 190 14.41 29.93 6.17
CA SER A 190 15.47 30.96 6.22
C SER A 190 14.92 32.37 6.42
N SER A 191 13.69 32.66 6.00
CA SER A 191 13.04 33.97 6.18
C SER A 191 12.40 34.20 7.55
N ASN A 192 12.27 33.11 8.36
CA ASN A 192 11.72 33.17 9.72
C ASN A 192 12.79 33.09 10.83
N ASN A 193 14.07 33.14 10.51
CA ASN A 193 15.22 33.31 11.40
C ASN A 193 15.83 34.69 11.24
#